data_f3f0b7fdc7269cd94aec116c0ef94a4c
#
_entry.id   f3f0b7fdc7269cd94aec116c0ef94a4c
#
_cell.length_a   1.000
_cell.length_b   1.000
_cell.length_c   1.000
_cell.angle_alpha   90.00
_cell.angle_beta   90.00
_cell.angle_gamma   90.00
#
_symmetry.space_group_name_H-M   'P 1'
#
loop_
_entity.id
_entity.type
_entity.pdbx_description
1 polymer ?
#
loop_
_entity_poly.entity_id
_entity_poly.type
_entity_poly.pdbx_seq_one_letter_code
_entity_poly.pdbx_strand_id
1 'polypeptide(L)'
;MRYTTTMNQEMKRRVTACAAGFSLPRYRELPSVGLYLDQTVQLVNSCFRGFPGVELTPSMVSNYVKKGVISHPVKKKYSREQLASLIYIVLSKNVLSLENIDTLFQMQRAHCTAAEAYDYFCDEVENCLPTSSVPAAPSAASTRMPTTKSVCCAAPSSPP
;
A
#
# COMPACT_ATOMS: atom_id res chain seq x y z
N MET A 1 -25.89 -30.21 5.47
CA MET A 1 -24.68 -29.36 5.20
C MET A 1 -24.83 -27.97 5.81
N ARG A 2 -24.58 -27.84 7.12
CA ARG A 2 -24.71 -26.54 7.86
C ARG A 2 -23.37 -25.93 8.34
N TYR A 3 -22.25 -26.51 7.95
CA TYR A 3 -20.92 -26.12 8.45
C TYR A 3 -20.30 -24.89 7.76
N THR A 4 -20.72 -24.58 6.55
CA THR A 4 -20.14 -23.49 5.75
C THR A 4 -20.55 -22.09 6.20
N THR A 5 -21.77 -21.93 6.75
CA THR A 5 -22.30 -20.62 7.14
C THR A 5 -21.69 -20.08 8.44
N THR A 6 -21.47 -20.98 9.42
CA THR A 6 -20.94 -20.60 10.73
C THR A 6 -19.45 -20.24 10.64
N MET A 7 -18.67 -21.02 9.85
CA MET A 7 -17.25 -20.75 9.63
C MET A 7 -17.03 -19.42 8.88
N ASN A 8 -17.91 -19.07 7.95
CA ASN A 8 -17.87 -17.81 7.22
C ASN A 8 -18.17 -16.61 8.12
N GLN A 9 -19.07 -16.74 9.08
CA GLN A 9 -19.40 -15.69 10.04
C GLN A 9 -18.25 -15.45 11.04
N GLU A 10 -17.63 -16.51 11.54
CA GLU A 10 -16.49 -16.40 12.46
C GLU A 10 -15.27 -15.79 11.74
N MET A 11 -15.00 -16.19 10.51
CA MET A 11 -13.95 -15.59 9.69
C MET A 11 -14.21 -14.10 9.44
N LYS A 12 -15.45 -13.74 9.10
CA LYS A 12 -15.86 -12.33 8.94
C LYS A 12 -15.66 -11.53 10.22
N ARG A 13 -16.06 -12.07 11.38
CA ARG A 13 -15.85 -11.40 12.67
C ARG A 13 -14.38 -11.16 12.97
N ARG A 14 -13.51 -12.13 12.72
CA ARG A 14 -12.05 -12.00 12.91
C ARG A 14 -11.47 -10.94 11.98
N VAL A 15 -11.81 -10.96 10.72
CA VAL A 15 -11.36 -9.96 9.74
C VAL A 15 -11.85 -8.56 10.16
N THR A 16 -13.12 -8.43 10.52
CA THR A 16 -13.67 -7.15 10.98
C THR A 16 -13.00 -6.66 12.27
N ALA A 17 -12.70 -7.55 13.20
CA ALA A 17 -12.02 -7.20 14.44
C ALA A 17 -10.57 -6.75 14.19
N CYS A 18 -9.85 -7.40 13.27
CA CYS A 18 -8.50 -6.97 12.88
C CYS A 18 -8.52 -5.64 12.09
N ALA A 19 -9.56 -5.42 11.30
CA ALA A 19 -9.72 -4.21 10.50
C ALA A 19 -10.24 -3.01 11.30
N ALA A 20 -10.88 -3.25 12.45
CA ALA A 20 -11.44 -2.19 13.28
C ALA A 20 -10.32 -1.29 13.81
N GLY A 21 -10.32 -0.03 13.35
CA GLY A 21 -9.31 0.96 13.74
C GLY A 21 -7.95 0.79 13.05
N PHE A 22 -7.85 -0.03 12.01
CA PHE A 22 -6.65 -0.09 11.20
C PHE A 22 -6.49 1.20 10.40
N SER A 23 -5.33 1.80 10.52
CA SER A 23 -4.92 2.96 9.74
C SER A 23 -3.43 2.86 9.43
N LEU A 24 -3.07 3.17 8.20
CA LEU A 24 -1.68 3.25 7.78
C LEU A 24 -1.15 4.66 8.01
N PRO A 25 0.10 4.81 8.46
CA PRO A 25 0.72 6.13 8.56
C PRO A 25 0.81 6.76 7.17
N ARG A 26 0.41 8.02 7.04
CA ARG A 26 0.52 8.77 5.79
C ARG A 26 1.99 9.05 5.46
N TYR A 27 2.29 9.34 4.21
CA TYR A 27 3.68 9.55 3.77
C TYR A 27 4.42 10.57 4.63
N ARG A 28 3.76 11.65 5.03
CA ARG A 28 4.34 12.70 5.88
C ARG A 28 4.65 12.25 7.30
N GLU A 29 3.94 11.27 7.81
CA GLU A 29 4.10 10.68 9.15
C GLU A 29 5.27 9.70 9.20
N LEU A 30 5.67 9.14 8.05
CA LEU A 30 6.86 8.31 7.97
C LEU A 30 8.12 9.12 8.28
N PRO A 31 9.10 8.54 9.00
CA PRO A 31 10.33 9.24 9.36
C PRO A 31 11.06 9.83 8.15
N SER A 32 11.41 11.11 8.22
CA SER A 32 12.23 11.77 7.21
C SER A 32 13.71 11.41 7.33
N VAL A 33 14.11 10.99 8.52
CA VAL A 33 15.47 10.54 8.80
C VAL A 33 15.60 9.08 8.36
N GLY A 34 16.67 8.77 7.61
CA GLY A 34 16.92 7.40 7.18
C GLY A 34 17.11 6.43 8.35
N LEU A 35 16.45 5.28 8.29
CA LEU A 35 16.46 4.24 9.32
C LEU A 35 17.40 3.09 8.94
N TYR A 36 18.04 2.48 9.93
CA TYR A 36 18.77 1.24 9.73
C TYR A 36 17.82 0.06 9.50
N LEU A 37 18.32 -1.03 8.95
CA LEU A 37 17.53 -2.20 8.56
C LEU A 37 16.59 -2.69 9.68
N ASP A 38 17.12 -2.88 10.89
CA ASP A 38 16.31 -3.39 12.01
C ASP A 38 15.21 -2.42 12.42
N GLN A 39 15.51 -1.12 12.43
CA GLN A 39 14.52 -0.07 12.70
C GLN A 39 13.43 -0.01 11.61
N THR A 40 13.84 -0.19 10.35
CA THR A 40 12.93 -0.26 9.21
C THR A 40 11.96 -1.43 9.36
N VAL A 41 12.49 -2.62 9.66
CA VAL A 41 11.68 -3.83 9.87
C VAL A 41 10.73 -3.66 11.04
N GLN A 42 11.19 -3.13 12.17
CA GLN A 42 10.35 -2.86 13.34
C GLN A 42 9.22 -1.87 13.03
N LEU A 43 9.53 -0.77 12.34
CA LEU A 43 8.54 0.24 11.96
C LEU A 43 7.46 -0.37 11.06
N VAL A 44 7.87 -1.04 9.98
CA VAL A 44 6.92 -1.65 9.03
C VAL A 44 6.05 -2.69 9.73
N ASN A 45 6.61 -3.56 10.55
CA ASN A 45 5.84 -4.56 11.29
C ASN A 45 4.89 -3.91 12.32
N SER A 46 5.26 -2.76 12.88
CA SER A 46 4.38 -2.04 13.80
C SER A 46 3.09 -1.54 13.13
N CYS A 47 3.14 -1.22 11.83
CA CYS A 47 1.97 -0.82 11.06
C CYS A 47 0.93 -1.95 10.90
N PHE A 48 1.38 -3.21 10.98
CA PHE A 48 0.53 -4.38 10.74
C PHE A 48 0.25 -5.21 11.99
N ARG A 49 0.32 -4.60 13.17
CA ARG A 49 -0.02 -5.30 14.42
C ARG A 49 -1.45 -5.82 14.36
N GLY A 50 -1.61 -7.13 14.61
CA GLY A 50 -2.92 -7.79 14.57
C GLY A 50 -3.26 -8.45 13.22
N PHE A 51 -2.46 -8.28 12.19
CA PHE A 51 -2.64 -8.97 10.91
C PHE A 51 -1.70 -10.18 10.81
N PRO A 52 -2.20 -11.40 11.04
CA PRO A 52 -1.37 -12.60 10.97
C PRO A 52 -0.88 -12.83 9.53
N GLY A 53 0.39 -13.19 9.38
CA GLY A 53 1.00 -13.46 8.07
C GLY A 53 1.43 -12.22 7.29
N VAL A 54 1.26 -11.03 7.85
CA VAL A 54 1.71 -9.76 7.25
C VAL A 54 2.96 -9.30 8.00
N GLU A 55 4.09 -9.96 7.72
CA GLU A 55 5.36 -9.67 8.39
C GLU A 55 6.47 -9.40 7.39
N LEU A 56 7.37 -8.50 7.76
CA LEU A 56 8.61 -8.19 7.06
C LEU A 56 9.79 -8.74 7.86
N THR A 57 10.73 -9.38 7.19
CA THR A 57 11.99 -9.84 7.79
C THR A 57 13.19 -9.15 7.15
N PRO A 58 14.35 -9.05 7.84
CA PRO A 58 15.57 -8.50 7.25
C PRO A 58 16.00 -9.21 5.95
N SER A 59 15.81 -10.53 5.89
CA SER A 59 16.11 -11.33 4.71
C SER A 59 15.23 -10.96 3.51
N MET A 60 13.94 -10.66 3.75
CA MET A 60 13.02 -10.22 2.72
C MET A 60 13.44 -8.85 2.16
N VAL A 61 13.78 -7.89 3.01
CA VAL A 61 14.26 -6.57 2.58
C VAL A 61 15.52 -6.72 1.71
N SER A 62 16.48 -7.53 2.17
CA SER A 62 17.70 -7.81 1.42
C SER A 62 17.41 -8.43 0.04
N ASN A 63 16.43 -9.33 -0.05
CA ASN A 63 15.99 -9.92 -1.31
C ASN A 63 15.35 -8.89 -2.25
N TYR A 64 14.53 -7.98 -1.73
CA TYR A 64 13.88 -6.92 -2.54
C TYR A 64 14.91 -5.93 -3.11
N VAL A 65 15.93 -5.58 -2.32
CA VAL A 65 17.06 -4.77 -2.78
C VAL A 65 17.89 -5.52 -3.83
N LYS A 66 18.19 -6.81 -3.59
CA LYS A 66 18.94 -7.64 -4.55
C LYS A 66 18.22 -7.79 -5.89
N LYS A 67 16.89 -7.89 -5.86
CA LYS A 67 16.05 -7.97 -7.07
C LYS A 67 15.80 -6.62 -7.75
N GLY A 68 16.25 -5.51 -7.17
CA GLY A 68 16.08 -4.17 -7.73
C GLY A 68 14.71 -3.55 -7.53
N VAL A 69 13.76 -4.24 -6.86
CA VAL A 69 12.41 -3.71 -6.56
C VAL A 69 12.50 -2.49 -5.64
N ILE A 70 13.47 -2.51 -4.74
CA ILE A 70 13.80 -1.38 -3.86
C ILE A 70 15.25 -0.98 -4.16
N SER A 71 15.50 0.33 -4.25
CA SER A 71 16.83 0.88 -4.43
C SER A 71 17.76 0.55 -3.25
N HIS A 72 19.06 0.57 -3.48
CA HIS A 72 20.03 0.34 -2.42
C HIS A 72 19.96 1.43 -1.34
N PRO A 73 20.05 1.05 -0.04
CA PRO A 73 20.07 2.03 1.04
C PRO A 73 21.34 2.88 0.98
N VAL A 74 21.20 4.19 1.24
CA VAL A 74 22.33 5.13 1.28
C VAL A 74 22.97 5.07 2.67
N LYS A 75 24.27 4.77 2.75
CA LYS A 75 25.00 4.62 4.02
C LYS A 75 24.29 3.65 5.01
N LYS A 76 23.76 2.53 4.48
CA LYS A 76 22.99 1.52 5.22
C LYS A 76 21.68 2.03 5.83
N LYS A 77 21.18 3.18 5.39
CA LYS A 77 19.93 3.76 5.86
C LYS A 77 18.88 3.77 4.74
N TYR A 78 17.68 3.38 5.10
CA TYR A 78 16.51 3.37 4.23
C TYR A 78 15.76 4.70 4.34
N SER A 79 15.45 5.30 3.21
CA SER A 79 14.72 6.57 3.11
C SER A 79 13.23 6.39 3.35
N ARG A 80 12.51 7.52 3.52
CA ARG A 80 11.04 7.54 3.63
C ARG A 80 10.36 6.85 2.45
N GLU A 81 10.83 7.09 1.23
CA GLU A 81 10.29 6.48 0.02
C GLU A 81 10.46 4.95 0.03
N GLN A 82 11.62 4.47 0.49
CA GLN A 82 11.87 3.03 0.64
C GLN A 82 10.97 2.40 1.72
N LEU A 83 10.69 3.14 2.81
CA LEU A 83 9.74 2.71 3.84
C LEU A 83 8.32 2.57 3.27
N ALA A 84 7.85 3.56 2.53
CA ALA A 84 6.55 3.53 1.85
C ALA A 84 6.45 2.32 0.90
N SER A 85 7.48 2.11 0.09
CA SER A 85 7.55 0.94 -0.82
C SER A 85 7.52 -0.39 -0.06
N LEU A 86 8.20 -0.51 1.08
CA LEU A 86 8.20 -1.72 1.90
C LEU A 86 6.82 -2.00 2.50
N ILE A 87 6.11 -0.98 2.99
CA ILE A 87 4.73 -1.11 3.49
C ILE A 87 3.81 -1.63 2.37
N TYR A 88 3.92 -1.05 1.17
CA TYR A 88 3.18 -1.50 0.00
C TYR A 88 3.46 -2.98 -0.33
N ILE A 89 4.75 -3.37 -0.40
CA ILE A 89 5.17 -4.74 -0.73
C ILE A 89 4.63 -5.74 0.29
N VAL A 90 4.69 -5.43 1.58
CA VAL A 90 4.27 -6.34 2.66
C VAL A 90 2.78 -6.70 2.54
N LEU A 91 1.93 -5.75 2.18
CA LEU A 91 0.51 -6.02 1.91
C LEU A 91 0.29 -6.77 0.60
N SER A 92 1.00 -6.37 -0.46
CA SER A 92 0.75 -6.85 -1.82
C SER A 92 1.40 -8.20 -2.12
N LYS A 93 2.46 -8.60 -1.41
CA LYS A 93 3.27 -9.81 -1.68
C LYS A 93 2.48 -11.12 -1.67
N ASN A 94 1.35 -11.16 -0.97
CA ASN A 94 0.50 -12.36 -0.89
C ASN A 94 -0.44 -12.50 -2.08
N VAL A 95 -0.60 -11.43 -2.88
CA VAL A 95 -1.53 -11.37 -4.01
C VAL A 95 -0.79 -11.16 -5.33
N LEU A 96 0.30 -10.40 -5.31
CA LEU A 96 1.08 -10.04 -6.48
C LEU A 96 2.49 -10.64 -6.42
N SER A 97 3.01 -11.03 -7.58
CA SER A 97 4.43 -11.37 -7.71
C SER A 97 5.31 -10.12 -7.56
N LEU A 98 6.57 -10.31 -7.18
CA LEU A 98 7.50 -9.17 -7.07
C LEU A 98 7.74 -8.46 -8.40
N GLU A 99 7.68 -9.18 -9.52
CA GLU A 99 7.80 -8.62 -10.86
C GLU A 99 6.62 -7.71 -11.20
N ASN A 100 5.40 -8.12 -10.81
CA ASN A 100 4.21 -7.28 -10.99
C ASN A 100 4.27 -6.04 -10.10
N ILE A 101 4.77 -6.17 -8.86
CA ILE A 101 4.96 -5.03 -7.95
C ILE A 101 5.99 -4.05 -8.52
N ASP A 102 7.11 -4.55 -9.06
CA ASP A 102 8.12 -3.69 -9.69
C ASP A 102 7.54 -2.95 -10.90
N THR A 103 6.78 -3.65 -11.75
CA THR A 103 6.09 -3.04 -12.90
C THR A 103 5.13 -1.92 -12.44
N LEU A 104 4.36 -2.15 -11.38
CA LEU A 104 3.47 -1.12 -10.80
C LEU A 104 4.26 0.08 -10.28
N PHE A 105 5.38 -0.14 -9.61
CA PHE A 105 6.24 0.97 -9.16
C PHE A 105 6.82 1.78 -10.32
N GLN A 106 7.22 1.12 -11.41
CA GLN A 106 7.69 1.81 -12.60
C GLN A 106 6.58 2.67 -13.23
N MET A 107 5.37 2.14 -13.33
CA MET A 107 4.20 2.88 -13.83
C MET A 107 3.86 4.08 -12.92
N GLN A 108 3.87 3.88 -11.61
CA GLN A 108 3.61 4.98 -10.66
C GLN A 108 4.62 6.11 -10.78
N ARG A 109 5.91 5.79 -10.85
CA ARG A 109 6.99 6.80 -10.98
C ARG A 109 6.89 7.64 -12.26
N ALA A 110 6.24 7.11 -13.29
CA ALA A 110 6.03 7.84 -14.55
C ALA A 110 4.88 8.87 -14.45
N HIS A 111 3.97 8.74 -13.47
CA HIS A 111 2.72 9.52 -13.44
C HIS A 111 2.51 10.33 -12.16
N CYS A 112 3.09 9.96 -11.04
CA CYS A 112 2.90 10.63 -9.75
C CYS A 112 4.14 10.53 -8.85
N THR A 113 4.15 11.39 -7.83
CA THR A 113 5.21 11.35 -6.80
C THR A 113 5.03 10.15 -5.87
N ALA A 114 6.10 9.73 -5.20
CA ALA A 114 6.03 8.65 -4.21
C ALA A 114 5.04 8.96 -3.06
N ALA A 115 4.92 10.22 -2.69
CA ALA A 115 3.98 10.66 -1.64
C ALA A 115 2.53 10.49 -2.08
N GLU A 116 2.18 10.98 -3.27
CA GLU A 116 0.83 10.85 -3.82
C GLU A 116 0.42 9.40 -4.02
N ALA A 117 1.32 8.58 -4.60
CA ALA A 117 1.06 7.17 -4.82
C ALA A 117 0.84 6.40 -3.51
N TYR A 118 1.64 6.71 -2.48
CA TYR A 118 1.54 6.05 -1.20
C TYR A 118 0.30 6.47 -0.42
N ASP A 119 -0.02 7.77 -0.36
CA ASP A 119 -1.20 8.27 0.34
C ASP A 119 -2.49 7.75 -0.33
N TYR A 120 -2.54 7.71 -1.66
CA TYR A 120 -3.63 7.07 -2.40
C TYR A 120 -3.77 5.57 -2.05
N PHE A 121 -2.65 4.84 -1.99
CA PHE A 121 -2.67 3.44 -1.57
C PHE A 121 -3.21 3.26 -0.15
N CYS A 122 -2.85 4.14 0.79
CA CYS A 122 -3.38 4.10 2.16
C CYS A 122 -4.90 4.29 2.17
N ASP A 123 -5.41 5.28 1.41
CA ASP A 123 -6.84 5.53 1.30
C ASP A 123 -7.59 4.32 0.74
N GLU A 124 -7.08 3.70 -0.34
CA GLU A 124 -7.72 2.53 -0.95
C GLU A 124 -7.71 1.32 -0.01
N VAL A 125 -6.62 1.07 0.71
CA VAL A 125 -6.55 -0.03 1.69
C VAL A 125 -7.55 0.19 2.82
N GLU A 126 -7.64 1.40 3.36
CA GLU A 126 -8.57 1.74 4.44
C GLU A 126 -10.03 1.67 3.96
N ASN A 127 -10.31 2.09 2.72
CA ASN A 127 -11.64 1.99 2.12
C ASN A 127 -12.08 0.55 1.84
N CYS A 128 -11.13 -0.34 1.52
CA CYS A 128 -11.42 -1.76 1.28
C CYS A 128 -11.68 -2.54 2.59
N LEU A 129 -11.24 -2.02 3.73
CA LEU A 129 -11.45 -2.69 5.01
C LEU A 129 -12.85 -2.39 5.56
N PRO A 130 -13.57 -3.41 6.09
CA PRO A 130 -14.88 -3.18 6.67
C PRO A 130 -14.76 -2.31 7.93
N THR A 131 -15.14 -1.05 7.82
CA THR A 131 -15.32 -0.18 8.99
C THR A 131 -16.49 -0.70 9.82
N SER A 132 -16.38 -0.66 11.15
CA SER A 132 -17.40 -1.16 12.08
C SER A 132 -18.71 -0.34 12.11
N SER A 133 -18.91 0.56 11.17
CA SER A 133 -20.18 1.24 10.92
C SER A 133 -20.66 0.88 9.51
N VAL A 134 -21.31 -0.30 9.38
CA VAL A 134 -22.14 -0.57 8.21
C VAL A 134 -23.56 -0.13 8.55
N PRO A 135 -24.06 0.96 8.00
CA PRO A 135 -25.49 1.06 7.73
C PRO A 135 -25.80 0.26 6.48
N ALA A 136 -26.96 -0.36 6.54
CA ALA A 136 -27.57 -1.26 5.60
C ALA A 136 -27.49 -0.88 4.11
N ALA A 137 -27.42 -1.93 3.31
CA ALA A 137 -27.90 -2.16 1.92
C ALA A 137 -27.50 -1.17 0.82
N PRO A 138 -27.06 -1.72 -0.30
CA PRO A 138 -26.73 -0.93 -1.48
C PRO A 138 -28.01 -0.47 -2.18
N SER A 139 -28.25 0.82 -2.19
CA SER A 139 -29.06 1.44 -3.22
C SER A 139 -28.23 1.47 -4.49
N ALA A 140 -28.67 0.73 -5.48
CA ALA A 140 -28.17 0.81 -6.82
C ALA A 140 -28.32 2.26 -7.31
N ALA A 141 -27.24 2.92 -7.64
CA ALA A 141 -27.16 3.86 -8.74
C ALA A 141 -25.85 4.64 -8.72
N SER A 142 -25.34 4.72 -9.89
CA SER A 142 -24.40 5.72 -10.40
C SER A 142 -22.92 5.35 -10.41
N THR A 143 -22.60 4.58 -11.41
CA THR A 143 -21.33 4.67 -12.13
C THR A 143 -21.05 6.13 -12.49
N ARG A 144 -20.24 6.81 -11.69
CA ARG A 144 -19.52 8.00 -12.12
C ARG A 144 -18.04 7.65 -12.21
N MET A 145 -17.63 7.36 -13.41
CA MET A 145 -16.21 7.45 -13.77
C MET A 145 -15.73 8.88 -13.48
N PRO A 146 -14.56 9.05 -12.83
CA PRO A 146 -13.96 10.37 -12.79
C PRO A 146 -13.58 10.75 -14.22
N THR A 147 -14.19 11.83 -14.71
CA THR A 147 -13.79 12.46 -15.95
C THR A 147 -12.33 12.88 -15.86
N THR A 148 -11.54 12.28 -16.72
CA THR A 148 -10.18 12.71 -17.01
C THR A 148 -10.18 14.21 -17.28
N LYS A 149 -9.59 15.00 -16.38
CA LYS A 149 -9.21 16.36 -16.70
C LYS A 149 -8.19 16.28 -17.83
N SER A 150 -8.66 16.68 -19.01
CA SER A 150 -7.86 16.94 -20.18
C SER A 150 -6.71 17.87 -19.80
N VAL A 151 -5.51 17.32 -19.76
CA VAL A 151 -4.29 18.13 -19.74
C VAL A 151 -4.07 18.57 -21.18
N CYS A 152 -4.40 19.83 -21.46
CA CYS A 152 -4.03 20.51 -22.70
C CYS A 152 -2.52 20.44 -22.89
N CYS A 153 -2.07 19.56 -23.79
CA CYS A 153 -0.75 19.68 -24.40
C CYS A 153 -0.77 20.94 -25.29
N ALA A 154 -0.24 22.02 -24.77
CA ALA A 154 0.16 23.18 -25.59
C ALA A 154 1.37 22.76 -26.42
N ALA A 155 1.19 22.64 -27.72
CA ALA A 155 2.29 22.50 -28.67
C ALA A 155 3.08 23.80 -28.75
N PRO A 156 4.42 23.78 -28.76
CA PRO A 156 5.21 24.96 -29.07
C PRO A 156 5.13 25.26 -30.56
N SER A 157 4.59 26.43 -30.88
CA SER A 157 4.66 27.01 -32.21
C SER A 157 6.10 27.38 -32.54
N SER A 158 6.58 26.87 -33.67
CA SER A 158 7.86 27.30 -34.25
C SER A 158 7.70 28.70 -34.87
N PRO A 159 8.65 29.61 -34.67
CA PRO A 159 8.72 30.86 -35.44
C PRO A 159 9.42 30.68 -36.78
N PRO A 160 9.24 31.67 -37.71
CA PRO A 160 9.67 31.63 -39.10
C PRO A 160 11.18 31.69 -39.31
#